data_183322074c65465bef5dd6daafbb2e0f
#
_entry.id   183322074c65465bef5dd6daafbb2e0f
#
_cell.length_a   1.000
_cell.length_b   1.000
_cell.length_c   1.000
_cell.angle_alpha   90.00
_cell.angle_beta   90.00
_cell.angle_gamma   90.00
#
_symmetry.space_group_name_H-M   'P 1'
#
loop_
_entity.id
_entity.type
_entity.pdbx_description
1 polymer ?
#
loop_
_entity_poly.entity_id
_entity_poly.type
_entity_poly.pdbx_seq_one_letter_code
_entity_poly.pdbx_strand_id
1 'polypeptide(L)'
;MRKLLFLLLFITTTGFSQEIALLKYNGGGDWYANPTSLPNLIKYSNQTINTTIKVKPATVEPSSPDLFSYPFVHMTGHGNVVFSNADQANLRNYLLSGGFLHIDDNYGMDEFIRKEIKKLLPNNDLIEIPANHPIFQKPNMFANGLPKIHEHDGKRPQAFGVFINNRLVLLYTYETDLGDGWEDPDVHNDPPAVREKALKMGANILNYVFNN
;
A
#
# COMPACT_ATOMS: atom_id res chain seq x y z
N MET A 1 41.79 0.72 45.94
CA MET A 1 40.45 1.17 45.46
C MET A 1 40.49 1.25 43.92
N ARG A 2 39.92 0.27 43.22
CA ARG A 2 39.84 0.23 41.73
C ARG A 2 38.62 1.06 41.31
N LYS A 3 38.85 2.16 40.59
CA LYS A 3 37.76 2.95 39.96
C LYS A 3 37.29 2.19 38.71
N LEU A 4 36.06 1.69 38.72
CA LEU A 4 35.39 1.08 37.56
C LEU A 4 34.88 2.23 36.69
N LEU A 5 35.46 2.39 35.51
CA LEU A 5 35.02 3.37 34.50
C LEU A 5 33.91 2.70 33.69
N PHE A 6 32.65 3.13 33.90
CA PHE A 6 31.52 2.71 33.04
C PHE A 6 31.57 3.52 31.74
N LEU A 7 31.92 2.86 30.64
CA LEU A 7 31.82 3.41 29.28
C LEU A 7 30.36 3.28 28.82
N LEU A 8 29.60 4.38 28.85
CA LEU A 8 28.27 4.44 28.23
C LEU A 8 28.43 4.44 26.70
N LEU A 9 28.13 3.31 26.07
CA LEU A 9 28.05 3.22 24.62
C LEU A 9 26.73 3.85 24.16
N PHE A 10 26.77 5.10 23.67
CA PHE A 10 25.64 5.71 22.97
C PHE A 10 25.51 5.05 21.60
N ILE A 11 24.59 4.09 21.46
CA ILE A 11 24.17 3.56 20.16
C ILE A 11 23.25 4.63 19.53
N THR A 12 23.81 5.48 18.68
CA THR A 12 23.02 6.35 17.82
C THR A 12 22.38 5.46 16.75
N THR A 13 21.12 5.12 16.92
CA THR A 13 20.31 4.55 15.83
C THR A 13 20.13 5.63 14.77
N THR A 14 20.93 5.60 13.71
CA THR A 14 20.63 6.35 12.51
C THR A 14 19.36 5.74 11.92
N GLY A 15 18.23 6.38 12.19
CA GLY A 15 16.96 6.00 11.54
C GLY A 15 17.13 6.21 10.04
N PHE A 16 17.24 5.12 9.29
CA PHE A 16 17.14 5.19 7.84
C PHE A 16 15.72 5.65 7.49
N SER A 17 15.61 6.74 6.72
CA SER A 17 14.33 7.18 6.19
C SER A 17 13.79 6.08 5.28
N GLN A 18 12.59 5.59 5.57
CA GLN A 18 11.92 4.59 4.75
C GLN A 18 11.50 5.22 3.42
N GLU A 19 11.53 4.45 2.36
CA GLU A 19 11.01 4.86 1.06
C GLU A 19 9.88 3.93 0.65
N ILE A 20 8.90 4.49 -0.06
CA ILE A 20 7.82 3.74 -0.70
C ILE A 20 7.83 4.04 -2.20
N ALA A 21 7.24 3.16 -2.99
CA ALA A 21 7.24 3.32 -4.44
C ALA A 21 5.85 3.15 -5.05
N LEU A 22 5.65 3.83 -6.18
CA LEU A 22 4.57 3.60 -7.12
C LEU A 22 5.01 2.57 -8.16
N LEU A 23 4.19 1.54 -8.42
CA LEU A 23 4.46 0.50 -9.39
C LEU A 23 4.08 0.97 -10.80
N LYS A 24 5.07 1.05 -11.70
CA LYS A 24 4.87 1.32 -13.11
C LYS A 24 4.69 0.01 -13.85
N TYR A 25 3.45 -0.39 -14.08
CA TYR A 25 3.09 -1.64 -14.77
C TYR A 25 2.79 -1.42 -16.26
N ASN A 26 2.71 -2.51 -17.02
CA ASN A 26 2.35 -2.54 -18.43
C ASN A 26 0.88 -3.00 -18.61
N GLY A 27 0.37 -2.89 -19.86
CA GLY A 27 -0.98 -3.36 -20.21
C GLY A 27 -1.89 -2.24 -20.71
N GLY A 28 -1.46 -1.00 -20.63
CA GLY A 28 -2.23 0.17 -21.10
C GLY A 28 -3.08 0.84 -20.03
N GLY A 29 -3.12 0.33 -18.81
CA GLY A 29 -3.69 1.06 -17.66
C GLY A 29 -2.80 2.24 -17.25
N ASP A 30 -3.42 3.23 -16.62
CA ASP A 30 -2.80 4.50 -16.27
C ASP A 30 -2.20 4.47 -14.85
N TRP A 31 -1.16 3.69 -14.63
CA TRP A 31 -0.44 3.58 -13.35
C TRP A 31 -0.09 4.93 -12.69
N TYR A 32 -0.15 6.02 -13.44
CA TYR A 32 0.18 7.40 -13.03
C TYR A 32 -1.06 8.24 -12.69
N ALA A 33 -2.23 7.63 -12.56
CA ALA A 33 -3.53 8.34 -12.43
C ALA A 33 -3.59 9.31 -11.24
N ASN A 34 -2.98 8.97 -10.12
CA ASN A 34 -3.10 9.71 -8.85
C ASN A 34 -1.76 10.35 -8.42
N PRO A 35 -1.27 11.39 -9.11
CA PRO A 35 0.10 11.89 -8.92
C PRO A 35 0.36 12.52 -7.54
N THR A 36 -0.64 13.05 -6.86
CA THR A 36 -0.50 13.70 -5.55
C THR A 36 -0.85 12.77 -4.38
N SER A 37 -1.42 11.59 -4.65
CA SER A 37 -1.92 10.66 -3.65
C SER A 37 -0.85 10.19 -2.66
N LEU A 38 0.22 9.56 -3.13
CA LEU A 38 1.30 9.08 -2.26
C LEU A 38 2.03 10.19 -1.52
N PRO A 39 2.38 11.34 -2.13
CA PRO A 39 2.94 12.47 -1.40
C PRO A 39 2.07 12.94 -0.23
N ASN A 40 0.75 13.02 -0.41
CA ASN A 40 -0.19 13.42 0.63
C ASN A 40 -0.33 12.35 1.72
N LEU A 41 -0.43 11.08 1.34
CA LEU A 41 -0.47 9.97 2.30
C LEU A 41 0.80 9.93 3.15
N ILE A 42 1.98 10.11 2.55
CA ILE A 42 3.26 10.18 3.26
C ILE A 42 3.25 11.33 4.28
N LYS A 43 2.89 12.54 3.83
CA LYS A 43 2.80 13.70 4.72
C LYS A 43 1.89 13.42 5.91
N TYR A 44 0.68 12.91 5.63
CA TYR A 44 -0.30 12.58 6.66
C TYR A 44 0.25 11.54 7.65
N SER A 45 0.85 10.48 7.16
CA SER A 45 1.39 9.40 8.00
C SER A 45 2.57 9.85 8.84
N ASN A 46 3.48 10.65 8.28
CA ASN A 46 4.60 11.22 9.03
C ASN A 46 4.13 12.10 10.20
N GLN A 47 2.99 12.79 10.04
CA GLN A 47 2.42 13.64 11.08
C GLN A 47 1.59 12.89 12.12
N THR A 48 0.90 11.81 11.72
CA THR A 48 -0.13 11.17 12.57
C THR A 48 0.29 9.86 13.19
N ILE A 49 1.21 9.13 12.55
CA ILE A 49 1.68 7.82 13.04
C ILE A 49 3.21 7.76 13.22
N ASN A 50 3.86 8.93 13.22
CA ASN A 50 5.29 9.08 13.48
C ASN A 50 6.21 8.26 12.56
N THR A 51 5.82 8.08 11.29
CA THR A 51 6.71 7.51 10.29
C THR A 51 7.74 8.56 9.84
N THR A 52 8.85 8.09 9.24
CA THR A 52 9.90 8.93 8.65
C THR A 52 10.09 8.63 7.17
N ILE A 53 8.97 8.47 6.46
CA ILE A 53 8.98 8.14 5.03
C ILE A 53 9.40 9.37 4.22
N LYS A 54 10.25 9.17 3.20
CA LYS A 54 10.61 10.24 2.27
C LYS A 54 9.35 10.75 1.54
N VAL A 55 9.17 12.07 1.52
CA VAL A 55 7.94 12.70 1.00
C VAL A 55 7.73 12.42 -0.51
N LYS A 56 8.81 12.31 -1.29
CA LYS A 56 8.74 11.97 -2.70
C LYS A 56 8.83 10.45 -2.87
N PRO A 57 7.76 9.78 -3.26
CA PRO A 57 7.81 8.35 -3.55
C PRO A 57 8.69 8.09 -4.79
N ALA A 58 9.28 6.91 -4.84
CA ALA A 58 9.95 6.42 -6.04
C ALA A 58 8.92 5.90 -7.06
N THR A 59 9.36 5.66 -8.29
CA THR A 59 8.63 4.88 -9.29
C THR A 59 9.48 3.68 -9.65
N VAL A 60 8.90 2.48 -9.64
CA VAL A 60 9.61 1.23 -9.88
C VAL A 60 8.86 0.33 -10.84
N GLU A 61 9.57 -0.33 -11.76
CA GLU A 61 9.00 -1.34 -12.64
C GLU A 61 8.98 -2.71 -11.93
N PRO A 62 7.99 -3.58 -12.21
CA PRO A 62 7.85 -4.87 -11.54
C PRO A 62 9.08 -5.78 -11.66
N SER A 63 9.79 -5.73 -12.79
CA SER A 63 11.00 -6.52 -13.04
C SER A 63 12.30 -5.87 -12.56
N SER A 64 12.24 -4.64 -12.03
CA SER A 64 13.44 -3.95 -11.54
C SER A 64 14.02 -4.61 -10.29
N PRO A 65 15.35 -4.76 -10.18
CA PRO A 65 15.98 -5.17 -8.93
C PRO A 65 15.78 -4.14 -7.80
N ASP A 66 15.54 -2.86 -8.12
CA ASP A 66 15.31 -1.80 -7.14
C ASP A 66 14.01 -2.01 -6.35
N LEU A 67 13.09 -2.87 -6.84
CA LEU A 67 11.83 -3.21 -6.18
C LEU A 67 12.05 -3.63 -4.71
N PHE A 68 13.13 -4.36 -4.44
CA PHE A 68 13.48 -4.85 -3.09
C PHE A 68 13.95 -3.76 -2.12
N SER A 69 14.18 -2.54 -2.61
CA SER A 69 14.52 -1.39 -1.75
C SER A 69 13.30 -0.76 -1.08
N TYR A 70 12.08 -1.13 -1.50
CA TYR A 70 10.84 -0.53 -1.03
C TYR A 70 10.01 -1.53 -0.24
N PRO A 71 9.87 -1.38 1.08
CA PRO A 71 9.05 -2.30 1.90
C PRO A 71 7.55 -2.23 1.55
N PHE A 72 7.10 -1.11 0.98
CA PHE A 72 5.75 -0.88 0.51
C PHE A 72 5.78 -0.36 -0.93
N VAL A 73 5.03 -1.04 -1.79
CA VAL A 73 4.80 -0.63 -3.17
C VAL A 73 3.30 -0.46 -3.39
N HIS A 74 2.92 0.69 -3.93
CA HIS A 74 1.54 1.01 -4.29
C HIS A 74 1.34 0.86 -5.79
N MET A 75 0.18 0.37 -6.17
CA MET A 75 -0.27 0.23 -7.54
C MET A 75 -1.70 0.75 -7.64
N THR A 76 -1.97 1.60 -8.61
CA THR A 76 -3.28 2.19 -8.86
C THR A 76 -3.50 2.36 -10.36
N GLY A 77 -4.71 2.70 -10.77
CA GLY A 77 -5.06 3.06 -12.14
C GLY A 77 -6.37 2.45 -12.62
N HIS A 78 -6.67 2.72 -13.89
CA HIS A 78 -7.84 2.21 -14.59
C HIS A 78 -7.44 1.18 -15.64
N GLY A 79 -8.34 0.21 -15.91
CA GLY A 79 -8.22 -0.70 -17.04
C GLY A 79 -7.14 -1.77 -16.92
N ASN A 80 -6.52 -2.09 -18.07
CA ASN A 80 -5.78 -3.33 -18.22
C ASN A 80 -4.40 -3.32 -17.56
N VAL A 81 -4.09 -4.43 -16.91
CA VAL A 81 -2.79 -4.71 -16.28
C VAL A 81 -2.21 -5.98 -16.89
N VAL A 82 -0.92 -5.95 -17.22
CA VAL A 82 -0.19 -7.11 -17.73
C VAL A 82 1.16 -7.21 -17.04
N PHE A 83 1.40 -8.34 -16.39
CA PHE A 83 2.72 -8.71 -15.88
C PHE A 83 3.37 -9.76 -16.77
N SER A 84 4.53 -9.45 -17.34
CA SER A 84 5.35 -10.42 -18.04
C SER A 84 5.81 -11.55 -17.09
N ASN A 85 6.35 -12.64 -17.65
CA ASN A 85 6.91 -13.72 -16.81
C ASN A 85 8.04 -13.21 -15.89
N ALA A 86 8.84 -12.26 -16.36
CA ALA A 86 9.89 -11.63 -15.55
C ALA A 86 9.30 -10.79 -14.41
N ASP A 87 8.26 -9.99 -14.69
CA ASP A 87 7.55 -9.21 -13.68
C ASP A 87 6.94 -10.10 -12.61
N GLN A 88 6.27 -11.18 -13.02
CA GLN A 88 5.66 -12.15 -12.11
C GLN A 88 6.68 -12.82 -11.21
N ALA A 89 7.82 -13.24 -11.77
CA ALA A 89 8.89 -13.88 -10.99
C ALA A 89 9.49 -12.91 -9.97
N ASN A 90 9.78 -11.67 -10.39
CA ASN A 90 10.38 -10.68 -9.52
C ASN A 90 9.42 -10.19 -8.42
N LEU A 91 8.17 -9.86 -8.77
CA LEU A 91 7.13 -9.51 -7.79
C LEU A 91 6.86 -10.63 -6.78
N ARG A 92 6.81 -11.89 -7.24
CA ARG A 92 6.66 -13.04 -6.33
C ARG A 92 7.81 -13.13 -5.33
N ASN A 93 9.04 -13.01 -5.81
CA ASN A 93 10.22 -13.01 -4.95
C ASN A 93 10.19 -11.84 -3.95
N TYR A 94 9.80 -10.65 -4.40
CA TYR A 94 9.63 -9.47 -3.58
C TYR A 94 8.64 -9.74 -2.42
N LEU A 95 7.46 -10.27 -2.71
CA LEU A 95 6.43 -10.60 -1.71
C LEU A 95 6.89 -11.68 -0.74
N LEU A 96 7.60 -12.70 -1.24
CA LEU A 96 8.18 -13.77 -0.42
C LEU A 96 9.30 -13.27 0.50
N SER A 97 10.06 -12.26 0.07
CA SER A 97 11.20 -11.69 0.79
C SER A 97 10.83 -10.62 1.82
N GLY A 98 9.55 -10.36 2.05
CA GLY A 98 9.10 -9.38 3.05
C GLY A 98 8.42 -8.14 2.48
N GLY A 99 8.43 -7.94 1.17
CA GLY A 99 7.75 -6.83 0.53
C GLY A 99 6.22 -6.87 0.69
N PHE A 100 5.58 -5.74 0.47
CA PHE A 100 4.13 -5.58 0.52
C PHE A 100 3.65 -4.81 -0.70
N LEU A 101 2.66 -5.37 -1.40
CA LEU A 101 2.01 -4.73 -2.55
C LEU A 101 0.58 -4.32 -2.19
N HIS A 102 0.29 -3.03 -2.25
CA HIS A 102 -1.06 -2.49 -2.21
C HIS A 102 -1.53 -2.17 -3.62
N ILE A 103 -2.67 -2.70 -4.00
CA ILE A 103 -3.34 -2.46 -5.28
C ILE A 103 -4.66 -1.77 -5.00
N ASP A 104 -4.87 -0.60 -5.58
CA ASP A 104 -6.12 0.16 -5.47
C ASP A 104 -6.77 0.29 -6.86
N ASP A 105 -7.97 -0.28 -7.02
CA ASP A 105 -8.72 -0.20 -8.26
C ASP A 105 -9.44 1.15 -8.32
N ASN A 106 -8.99 2.03 -9.19
CA ASN A 106 -9.65 3.31 -9.45
C ASN A 106 -10.90 3.18 -10.33
N TYR A 107 -11.22 2.02 -10.79
CA TYR A 107 -12.34 1.61 -11.61
C TYR A 107 -11.90 0.90 -12.91
N GLY A 108 -12.48 -0.28 -13.12
CA GLY A 108 -12.26 -1.06 -14.34
C GLY A 108 -10.96 -1.85 -14.40
N MET A 109 -10.19 -1.93 -13.31
CA MET A 109 -9.00 -2.78 -13.21
C MET A 109 -9.36 -4.22 -12.79
N ASP A 110 -10.46 -4.42 -12.07
CA ASP A 110 -10.82 -5.66 -11.36
C ASP A 110 -10.67 -6.94 -12.19
N GLU A 111 -11.25 -6.97 -13.39
CA GLU A 111 -11.21 -8.17 -14.24
C GLU A 111 -9.80 -8.54 -14.71
N PHE A 112 -8.90 -7.57 -14.84
CA PHE A 112 -7.53 -7.77 -15.28
C PHE A 112 -6.64 -8.15 -14.10
N ILE A 113 -6.69 -7.36 -13.03
CA ILE A 113 -5.78 -7.53 -11.89
C ILE A 113 -6.01 -8.87 -11.16
N ARG A 114 -7.23 -9.36 -11.04
CA ARG A 114 -7.50 -10.68 -10.45
C ARG A 114 -6.82 -11.81 -11.23
N LYS A 115 -6.80 -11.72 -12.56
CA LYS A 115 -6.09 -12.69 -13.41
C LYS A 115 -4.58 -12.61 -13.18
N GLU A 116 -4.03 -11.41 -13.08
CA GLU A 116 -2.60 -11.21 -12.85
C GLU A 116 -2.18 -11.64 -11.43
N ILE A 117 -2.98 -11.37 -10.40
CA ILE A 117 -2.74 -11.88 -9.03
C ILE A 117 -2.73 -13.41 -9.02
N LYS A 118 -3.65 -14.06 -9.73
CA LYS A 118 -3.67 -15.54 -9.82
C LYS A 118 -2.44 -16.12 -10.52
N LYS A 119 -1.92 -15.45 -11.55
CA LYS A 119 -0.66 -15.83 -12.22
C LYS A 119 0.55 -15.56 -11.31
N LEU A 120 0.52 -14.43 -10.59
CA LEU A 120 1.58 -14.03 -9.68
C LEU A 120 1.73 -15.02 -8.51
N LEU A 121 0.62 -15.42 -7.90
CA LEU A 121 0.58 -16.27 -6.71
C LEU A 121 -0.39 -17.44 -6.92
N PRO A 122 -0.05 -18.40 -7.81
CA PRO A 122 -0.97 -19.46 -8.26
C PRO A 122 -1.42 -20.40 -7.13
N ASN A 123 -0.62 -20.55 -6.09
CA ASN A 123 -0.88 -21.44 -4.96
C ASN A 123 -1.54 -20.75 -3.76
N ASN A 124 -1.84 -19.45 -3.88
CA ASN A 124 -2.48 -18.66 -2.81
C ASN A 124 -3.80 -18.12 -3.32
N ASP A 125 -4.80 -18.09 -2.45
CA ASP A 125 -6.08 -17.52 -2.78
C ASP A 125 -6.14 -16.03 -2.40
N LEU A 126 -6.84 -15.26 -3.23
CA LEU A 126 -7.23 -13.89 -2.94
C LEU A 126 -8.52 -13.95 -2.12
N ILE A 127 -8.45 -13.70 -0.83
CA ILE A 127 -9.58 -13.83 0.11
C ILE A 127 -10.02 -12.46 0.62
N GLU A 128 -11.31 -12.30 0.87
CA GLU A 128 -11.82 -11.07 1.47
C GLU A 128 -11.36 -10.95 2.93
N ILE A 129 -10.82 -9.79 3.29
CA ILE A 129 -10.30 -9.50 4.63
C ILE A 129 -11.46 -9.07 5.52
N PRO A 130 -11.69 -9.77 6.64
CA PRO A 130 -12.79 -9.42 7.54
C PRO A 130 -12.53 -8.10 8.30
N ALA A 131 -13.59 -7.39 8.67
CA ALA A 131 -13.52 -6.08 9.32
C ALA A 131 -12.75 -6.06 10.65
N ASN A 132 -12.62 -7.21 11.32
CA ASN A 132 -11.84 -7.34 12.56
C ASN A 132 -10.33 -7.58 12.31
N HIS A 133 -9.87 -7.59 11.06
CA HIS A 133 -8.45 -7.71 10.76
C HIS A 133 -7.66 -6.49 11.30
N PRO A 134 -6.43 -6.67 11.82
CA PRO A 134 -5.62 -5.60 12.40
C PRO A 134 -5.46 -4.36 11.52
N ILE A 135 -5.43 -4.51 10.20
CA ILE A 135 -5.31 -3.41 9.24
C ILE A 135 -6.46 -2.40 9.33
N PHE A 136 -7.64 -2.81 9.81
CA PHE A 136 -8.81 -1.94 10.00
C PHE A 136 -8.94 -1.42 11.44
N GLN A 137 -8.03 -1.81 12.34
CA GLN A 137 -8.18 -1.53 13.76
C GLN A 137 -7.20 -0.47 14.26
N LYS A 138 -6.01 -0.36 13.67
CA LYS A 138 -4.92 0.48 14.19
C LYS A 138 -4.17 1.22 13.08
N PRO A 139 -3.80 2.49 13.30
CA PRO A 139 -4.11 3.31 14.49
C PRO A 139 -5.55 3.81 14.52
N ASN A 140 -6.28 3.76 13.40
CA ASN A 140 -7.66 4.24 13.26
C ASN A 140 -8.63 3.07 13.20
N MET A 141 -9.75 3.16 13.94
CA MET A 141 -10.78 2.13 13.95
C MET A 141 -11.74 2.29 12.77
N PHE A 142 -11.84 1.25 11.95
CA PHE A 142 -12.82 1.08 10.89
C PHE A 142 -13.69 -0.13 11.20
N ALA A 143 -14.71 0.04 12.02
CA ALA A 143 -15.54 -1.04 12.53
C ALA A 143 -16.23 -1.88 11.44
N ASN A 144 -16.51 -1.27 10.28
CA ASN A 144 -17.14 -1.92 9.14
C ASN A 144 -16.11 -2.35 8.05
N GLY A 145 -14.79 -2.31 8.35
CA GLY A 145 -13.73 -2.61 7.39
C GLY A 145 -13.45 -1.46 6.43
N LEU A 146 -13.15 -1.77 5.16
CA LEU A 146 -12.73 -0.80 4.17
C LEU A 146 -13.78 0.32 3.97
N PRO A 147 -13.40 1.62 4.04
CA PRO A 147 -14.36 2.70 3.80
C PRO A 147 -14.65 2.85 2.30
N LYS A 148 -15.86 3.29 1.95
CA LYS A 148 -16.20 3.77 0.62
C LYS A 148 -15.79 5.25 0.51
N ILE A 149 -15.09 5.61 -0.56
CA ILE A 149 -14.66 6.96 -0.85
C ILE A 149 -15.47 7.51 -2.03
N HIS A 150 -15.39 6.85 -3.21
CA HIS A 150 -16.21 7.18 -4.36
C HIS A 150 -17.21 6.08 -4.71
N GLU A 151 -18.28 6.46 -5.40
CA GLU A 151 -19.30 5.54 -5.91
C GLU A 151 -19.08 5.29 -7.41
N HIS A 152 -19.10 4.01 -7.80
CA HIS A 152 -19.06 3.59 -9.20
C HIS A 152 -20.28 2.73 -9.55
N ASP A 153 -20.24 1.43 -9.24
CA ASP A 153 -21.27 0.48 -9.60
C ASP A 153 -22.30 0.24 -8.49
N GLY A 154 -22.31 1.07 -7.44
CA GLY A 154 -23.18 0.90 -6.28
C GLY A 154 -22.85 -0.34 -5.42
N LYS A 155 -21.69 -0.95 -5.63
CA LYS A 155 -21.22 -2.08 -4.85
C LYS A 155 -20.57 -1.61 -3.54
N ARG A 156 -20.55 -2.49 -2.53
CA ARG A 156 -19.84 -2.20 -1.30
C ARG A 156 -18.33 -2.23 -1.49
N PRO A 157 -17.57 -1.45 -0.71
CA PRO A 157 -16.12 -1.53 -0.70
C PRO A 157 -15.67 -2.88 -0.16
N GLN A 158 -14.62 -3.47 -0.76
CA GLN A 158 -14.06 -4.75 -0.37
C GLN A 158 -12.53 -4.69 -0.36
N ALA A 159 -11.95 -5.23 0.69
CA ALA A 159 -10.51 -5.46 0.75
C ALA A 159 -10.25 -6.95 0.59
N PHE A 160 -9.41 -7.30 -0.37
CA PHE A 160 -8.95 -8.67 -0.56
C PHE A 160 -7.47 -8.77 -0.22
N GLY A 161 -7.05 -9.91 0.30
CA GLY A 161 -5.67 -10.14 0.66
C GLY A 161 -5.14 -11.48 0.20
N VAL A 162 -3.84 -11.52 -0.07
CA VAL A 162 -3.10 -12.76 -0.19
C VAL A 162 -2.18 -12.90 1.02
N PHE A 163 -2.25 -14.06 1.66
CA PHE A 163 -1.45 -14.39 2.84
C PHE A 163 -0.38 -15.43 2.52
N ILE A 164 0.85 -15.20 2.98
CA ILE A 164 1.95 -16.15 2.93
C ILE A 164 2.51 -16.30 4.34
N ASN A 165 2.54 -17.53 4.86
CA ASN A 165 2.98 -17.80 6.23
C ASN A 165 2.27 -16.94 7.29
N ASN A 166 0.96 -16.76 7.16
CA ASN A 166 0.09 -15.91 7.98
C ASN A 166 0.39 -14.39 7.89
N ARG A 167 1.28 -13.95 7.02
CA ARG A 167 1.54 -12.54 6.74
C ARG A 167 0.73 -12.09 5.52
N LEU A 168 -0.04 -11.03 5.66
CA LEU A 168 -0.65 -10.34 4.52
C LEU A 168 0.47 -9.72 3.69
N VAL A 169 0.63 -10.16 2.44
CA VAL A 169 1.69 -9.71 1.55
C VAL A 169 1.18 -8.84 0.41
N LEU A 170 -0.08 -9.04 0.04
CA LEU A 170 -0.76 -8.26 -0.99
C LEU A 170 -2.13 -7.86 -0.46
N LEU A 171 -2.45 -6.58 -0.56
CA LEU A 171 -3.75 -5.99 -0.29
C LEU A 171 -4.32 -5.43 -1.59
N TYR A 172 -5.52 -5.86 -1.96
CA TYR A 172 -6.27 -5.34 -3.08
C TYR A 172 -7.55 -4.65 -2.57
N THR A 173 -7.68 -3.35 -2.81
CA THR A 173 -8.84 -2.54 -2.45
C THR A 173 -9.70 -2.30 -3.67
N TYR A 174 -10.98 -2.67 -3.57
CA TYR A 174 -11.96 -2.71 -4.64
C TYR A 174 -13.20 -1.89 -4.26
N GLU A 175 -13.74 -1.14 -5.22
CA GLU A 175 -14.93 -0.29 -5.03
C GLU A 175 -14.80 0.74 -3.91
N THR A 176 -13.63 1.35 -3.77
CA THR A 176 -13.35 2.30 -2.70
C THR A 176 -12.69 3.60 -3.16
N ASP A 177 -11.69 3.54 -4.06
CA ASP A 177 -10.87 4.64 -4.55
C ASP A 177 -10.10 5.36 -3.45
N LEU A 178 -9.32 4.60 -2.71
CA LEU A 178 -8.47 5.21 -1.67
C LEU A 178 -7.48 6.20 -2.26
N GLY A 179 -6.89 5.86 -3.42
CA GLY A 179 -5.91 6.69 -4.11
C GLY A 179 -6.45 8.08 -4.45
N ASP A 180 -7.66 8.16 -4.95
CA ASP A 180 -8.36 9.40 -5.25
C ASP A 180 -8.58 10.23 -3.99
N GLY A 181 -9.04 9.59 -2.91
CA GLY A 181 -9.23 10.24 -1.62
C GLY A 181 -7.94 10.73 -0.96
N TRP A 182 -6.78 10.29 -1.42
CA TRP A 182 -5.48 10.82 -0.95
C TRP A 182 -4.99 12.02 -1.76
N GLU A 183 -5.56 12.29 -2.94
CA GLU A 183 -5.13 13.39 -3.80
C GLU A 183 -5.37 14.78 -3.17
N ASP A 184 -4.91 15.83 -3.86
CA ASP A 184 -5.14 17.21 -3.42
C ASP A 184 -6.64 17.52 -3.39
N PRO A 185 -7.10 18.38 -2.47
CA PRO A 185 -8.53 18.59 -2.23
C PRO A 185 -9.34 19.08 -3.44
N ASP A 186 -8.67 19.72 -4.40
CA ASP A 186 -9.28 20.31 -5.59
C ASP A 186 -9.32 19.35 -6.79
N VAL A 187 -8.74 18.15 -6.68
CA VAL A 187 -8.75 17.17 -7.79
C VAL A 187 -10.13 16.53 -7.93
N HIS A 188 -10.65 15.94 -6.86
CA HIS A 188 -11.96 15.27 -6.86
C HIS A 188 -13.04 16.09 -6.15
N ASN A 189 -12.66 17.18 -5.47
CA ASN A 189 -13.56 18.00 -4.66
C ASN A 189 -14.28 17.23 -3.54
N ASP A 190 -13.61 16.23 -3.00
CA ASP A 190 -14.13 15.43 -1.91
C ASP A 190 -14.42 16.27 -0.67
N PRO A 191 -15.54 15.98 0.03
CA PRO A 191 -15.75 16.55 1.36
C PRO A 191 -14.57 16.25 2.28
N PRO A 192 -14.10 17.23 3.09
CA PRO A 192 -12.94 17.03 3.97
C PRO A 192 -13.00 15.79 4.83
N ALA A 193 -14.20 15.40 5.31
CA ALA A 193 -14.39 14.19 6.12
C ALA A 193 -14.18 12.88 5.32
N VAL A 194 -14.51 12.88 4.01
CA VAL A 194 -14.29 11.71 3.13
C VAL A 194 -12.81 11.57 2.87
N ARG A 195 -12.14 12.66 2.49
CA ARG A 195 -10.69 12.70 2.28
C ARG A 195 -9.90 12.30 3.53
N GLU A 196 -10.29 12.82 4.70
CA GLU A 196 -9.68 12.42 5.98
C GLU A 196 -9.83 10.91 6.24
N LYS A 197 -11.01 10.35 5.93
CA LYS A 197 -11.28 8.92 6.06
C LYS A 197 -10.36 8.09 5.17
N ALA A 198 -10.14 8.50 3.91
CA ALA A 198 -9.21 7.84 3.01
C ALA A 198 -7.77 7.88 3.53
N LEU A 199 -7.29 9.06 3.96
CA LEU A 199 -5.95 9.23 4.54
C LEU A 199 -5.75 8.39 5.82
N LYS A 200 -6.76 8.33 6.70
CA LYS A 200 -6.74 7.45 7.89
C LYS A 200 -6.60 5.97 7.50
N MET A 201 -7.31 5.52 6.46
CA MET A 201 -7.19 4.14 5.99
C MET A 201 -5.80 3.88 5.38
N GLY A 202 -5.29 4.80 4.59
CA GLY A 202 -3.92 4.72 4.08
C GLY A 202 -2.87 4.67 5.19
N ALA A 203 -3.03 5.49 6.24
CA ALA A 203 -2.17 5.45 7.42
C ALA A 203 -2.23 4.10 8.16
N ASN A 204 -3.41 3.47 8.23
CA ASN A 204 -3.54 2.11 8.77
C ASN A 204 -2.76 1.09 7.94
N ILE A 205 -2.83 1.18 6.60
CA ILE A 205 -2.08 0.30 5.69
C ILE A 205 -0.58 0.45 5.93
N LEU A 206 -0.07 1.69 5.95
CA LEU A 206 1.35 1.95 6.21
C LEU A 206 1.77 1.51 7.62
N ASN A 207 0.94 1.76 8.63
CA ASN A 207 1.19 1.29 10.00
C ASN A 207 1.28 -0.25 10.05
N TYR A 208 0.40 -0.94 9.32
CA TYR A 208 0.42 -2.40 9.24
C TYR A 208 1.72 -2.90 8.62
N VAL A 209 2.22 -2.26 7.57
CA VAL A 209 3.44 -2.68 6.86
C VAL A 209 4.71 -2.43 7.68
N PHE A 210 4.78 -1.30 8.40
CA PHE A 210 6.00 -0.89 9.07
C PHE A 210 6.11 -1.34 10.53
N ASN A 211 5.01 -1.79 11.15
CA ASN A 211 4.96 -2.11 12.58
C ASN A 211 4.50 -3.54 12.91
N ASN A 212 4.32 -4.43 11.89
CA ASN A 212 3.98 -5.85 12.10
C ASN A 212 5.03 -6.81 11.56
#